data_57aa3ab6987d89b024336a1810049ab1
#
_entry.id   57aa3ab6987d89b024336a1810049ab1
#
_cell.length_a   1.000
_cell.length_b   1.000
_cell.length_c   1.000
_cell.angle_alpha   90.00
_cell.angle_beta   90.00
_cell.angle_gamma   90.00
#
_symmetry.space_group_name_H-M   'P 1'
#
loop_
_entity.id
_entity.type
_entity.pdbx_description
1 polymer ?
#
loop_
_entity_poly.entity_id
_entity_poly.type
_entity_poly.pdbx_seq_one_letter_code
_entity_poly.pdbx_strand_id
1 'polypeptide(L)'
;RDGIRLTDFYANAVVCTPTRAALLTGRYQHRYGLETPLPNATDQGLPSTGHSLPRLLKNNGYATALVGKWHLGYRPEHSPILHGFDYFFGFKAGYTDYYRHTAGTGEPDLWENDAPTTQDGYMTDLIAARSIAFIERNAGRPFFIDIAFNAPHWPYQTPDRPTVARDNAAHLQPFSEETSTRAE
;
A
#
# COMPACT_ATOMS: atom_id res chain seq x y z
N ARG A 1 -19.32 17.68 -4.50
CA ARG A 1 -19.71 19.00 -3.94
C ARG A 1 -20.06 18.90 -2.45
N ASP A 2 -20.34 17.69 -1.97
CA ASP A 2 -20.82 17.44 -0.59
C ASP A 2 -19.71 16.94 0.35
N GLY A 3 -18.46 17.00 -0.07
CA GLY A 3 -17.28 16.57 0.69
C GLY A 3 -16.46 17.74 1.23
N ILE A 4 -15.42 17.40 1.99
CA ILE A 4 -14.45 18.35 2.54
C ILE A 4 -13.24 18.41 1.61
N ARG A 5 -12.82 19.62 1.24
CA ARG A 5 -11.58 19.89 0.51
C ARG A 5 -10.54 20.42 1.49
N LEU A 6 -9.46 19.67 1.68
CA LEU A 6 -8.31 20.11 2.46
C LEU A 6 -7.29 20.78 1.55
N THR A 7 -6.96 22.04 1.82
CA THR A 7 -6.02 22.83 1.00
C THR A 7 -4.59 22.74 1.49
N ASP A 8 -4.39 22.39 2.77
CA ASP A 8 -3.10 22.35 3.45
C ASP A 8 -3.00 21.04 4.26
N PHE A 9 -3.09 19.92 3.56
CA PHE A 9 -2.95 18.59 4.16
C PHE A 9 -1.57 18.01 3.83
N TYR A 10 -0.75 17.82 4.86
CA TYR A 10 0.63 17.35 4.72
C TYR A 10 0.79 15.94 5.28
N ALA A 11 1.61 15.13 4.59
CA ALA A 11 2.06 13.86 5.16
C ALA A 11 2.99 14.14 6.36
N ASN A 12 2.85 13.37 7.42
CA ASN A 12 3.64 13.53 8.64
C ASN A 12 5.08 13.00 8.53
N ALA A 13 5.41 12.30 7.45
CA ALA A 13 6.75 11.80 7.16
C ALA A 13 6.99 11.74 5.65
N VAL A 14 8.27 11.70 5.25
CA VAL A 14 8.70 11.75 3.85
C VAL A 14 8.77 10.38 3.18
N VAL A 15 8.52 9.29 3.92
CA VAL A 15 8.63 7.90 3.44
C VAL A 15 7.42 7.06 3.85
N CYS A 16 7.29 5.89 3.23
CA CYS A 16 6.06 5.10 3.22
C CYS A 16 5.61 4.55 4.58
N THR A 17 6.40 3.72 5.27
CA THR A 17 5.97 3.09 6.53
C THR A 17 5.53 4.11 7.58
N PRO A 18 6.32 5.14 7.94
CA PRO A 18 5.91 6.10 8.96
C PRO A 18 4.66 6.88 8.58
N THR A 19 4.54 7.30 7.31
CA THR A 19 3.33 8.01 6.84
C THR A 19 2.09 7.13 6.94
N ARG A 20 2.18 5.86 6.51
CA ARG A 20 1.07 4.90 6.57
C ARG A 20 0.66 4.58 8.00
N ALA A 21 1.64 4.36 8.88
CA ALA A 21 1.37 4.09 10.29
C ALA A 21 0.61 5.25 10.95
N ALA A 22 1.03 6.48 10.70
CA ALA A 22 0.37 7.63 11.28
C ALA A 22 -1.02 7.89 10.67
N LEU A 23 -1.19 7.73 9.36
CA LEU A 23 -2.49 7.87 8.70
C LEU A 23 -3.51 6.88 9.28
N LEU A 24 -3.14 5.61 9.41
CA LEU A 24 -4.06 4.57 9.88
C LEU A 24 -4.35 4.64 11.37
N THR A 25 -3.40 5.14 12.18
CA THR A 25 -3.57 5.14 13.64
C THR A 25 -3.99 6.49 14.22
N GLY A 26 -3.87 7.57 13.44
CA GLY A 26 -4.06 8.94 13.94
C GLY A 26 -2.99 9.36 14.97
N ARG A 27 -1.86 8.67 15.00
CA ARG A 27 -0.78 8.90 15.97
C ARG A 27 0.57 8.99 15.27
N TYR A 28 1.48 9.77 15.81
CA TYR A 28 2.84 9.81 15.28
C TYR A 28 3.48 8.42 15.33
N GLN A 29 4.11 8.05 14.23
CA GLN A 29 4.77 6.76 13.98
C GLN A 29 5.84 6.40 15.02
N HIS A 30 6.47 7.40 15.65
CA HIS A 30 7.44 7.23 16.75
C HIS A 30 6.87 6.41 17.92
N ARG A 31 5.56 6.48 18.15
CA ARG A 31 4.90 5.69 19.20
C ARG A 31 4.93 4.18 18.94
N TYR A 32 5.26 3.80 17.72
CA TYR A 32 5.32 2.40 17.26
C TYR A 32 6.74 1.99 16.86
N GLY A 33 7.72 2.89 16.95
CA GLY A 33 9.09 2.65 16.47
C GLY A 33 9.18 2.50 14.94
N LEU A 34 8.22 3.06 14.19
CA LEU A 34 8.12 2.94 12.74
C LEU A 34 8.59 4.21 12.03
N GLU A 35 9.82 4.63 12.28
CA GLU A 35 10.36 5.90 11.81
C GLU A 35 11.01 5.84 10.43
N THR A 36 11.31 4.62 9.96
CA THR A 36 11.92 4.35 8.65
C THR A 36 11.11 3.31 7.88
N PRO A 37 11.29 3.20 6.55
CA PRO A 37 10.68 2.11 5.78
C PRO A 37 11.10 0.76 6.33
N LEU A 38 10.14 -0.13 6.53
CA LEU A 38 10.43 -1.49 6.98
C LEU A 38 11.20 -2.26 5.90
N PRO A 39 12.34 -2.90 6.27
CA PRO A 39 13.00 -3.82 5.37
C PRO A 39 12.12 -5.02 5.06
N ASN A 40 12.30 -5.64 3.88
CA ASN A 40 11.61 -6.87 3.56
C ASN A 40 11.98 -7.98 4.56
N ALA A 41 11.01 -8.84 4.87
CA ALA A 41 11.15 -9.98 5.78
C ALA A 41 11.55 -9.62 7.24
N THR A 42 11.33 -8.38 7.67
CA THR A 42 11.51 -8.00 9.07
C THR A 42 10.41 -8.56 9.96
N ASP A 43 10.72 -8.80 11.22
CA ASP A 43 9.73 -9.15 12.26
C ASP A 43 9.01 -7.92 12.80
N GLN A 44 9.52 -6.73 12.51
CA GLN A 44 8.92 -5.47 12.93
C GLN A 44 7.69 -5.14 12.07
N GLY A 45 6.68 -4.55 12.70
CA GLY A 45 5.49 -4.06 12.01
C GLY A 45 4.59 -3.25 12.92
N LEU A 46 3.51 -2.76 12.39
CA LEU A 46 2.51 -2.02 13.15
C LEU A 46 1.78 -2.99 14.10
N PRO A 47 1.82 -2.77 15.43
CA PRO A 47 1.10 -3.62 16.37
C PRO A 47 -0.43 -3.47 16.20
N SER A 48 -1.17 -4.56 16.26
CA SER A 48 -2.63 -4.58 16.20
C SER A 48 -3.28 -4.17 17.53
N THR A 49 -3.00 -2.95 17.99
CA THR A 49 -3.41 -2.44 19.32
C THR A 49 -4.89 -2.05 19.44
N GLY A 50 -5.69 -2.28 18.42
CA GLY A 50 -7.10 -1.92 18.40
C GLY A 50 -7.40 -0.46 18.00
N HIS A 51 -6.39 0.40 17.93
CA HIS A 51 -6.55 1.80 17.53
C HIS A 51 -6.14 2.00 16.07
N SER A 52 -7.12 1.98 15.17
CA SER A 52 -6.90 2.29 13.76
C SER A 52 -8.17 2.87 13.15
N LEU A 53 -8.02 3.70 12.12
CA LEU A 53 -9.14 4.28 11.39
C LEU A 53 -10.06 3.22 10.80
N PRO A 54 -9.57 2.17 10.10
CA PRO A 54 -10.46 1.14 9.59
C PRO A 54 -11.21 0.39 10.69
N ARG A 55 -10.58 0.10 11.83
CA ARG A 55 -11.29 -0.53 12.97
C ARG A 55 -12.36 0.37 13.56
N LEU A 56 -12.07 1.66 13.71
CA LEU A 56 -13.07 2.62 14.19
C LEU A 56 -14.29 2.65 13.27
N LEU A 57 -14.04 2.72 11.95
CA LEU A 57 -15.12 2.75 10.95
C LEU A 57 -15.88 1.42 10.90
N LYS A 58 -15.20 0.28 10.93
CA LYS A 58 -15.81 -1.05 11.02
C LYS A 58 -16.75 -1.15 12.23
N ASN A 59 -16.32 -0.70 13.41
CA ASN A 59 -17.14 -0.71 14.62
C ASN A 59 -18.36 0.21 14.52
N ASN A 60 -18.37 1.15 13.57
CA ASN A 60 -19.49 2.03 13.25
C ASN A 60 -20.26 1.58 12.00
N GLY A 61 -20.17 0.33 11.60
CA GLY A 61 -20.97 -0.28 10.55
C GLY A 61 -20.48 -0.07 9.12
N TYR A 62 -19.29 0.47 8.93
CA TYR A 62 -18.67 0.57 7.61
C TYR A 62 -18.10 -0.77 7.16
N ALA A 63 -18.29 -1.10 5.88
CA ALA A 63 -17.46 -2.10 5.21
C ALA A 63 -16.07 -1.50 4.96
N THR A 64 -15.01 -2.23 5.24
CA THR A 64 -13.65 -1.67 5.19
C THR A 64 -12.74 -2.50 4.29
N ALA A 65 -11.95 -1.84 3.44
CA ALA A 65 -10.98 -2.51 2.56
C ALA A 65 -9.66 -1.74 2.45
N LEU A 66 -8.58 -2.50 2.29
CA LEU A 66 -7.31 -2.04 1.76
C LEU A 66 -7.07 -2.73 0.41
N VAL A 67 -6.86 -1.96 -0.64
CA VAL A 67 -6.50 -2.50 -1.95
C VAL A 67 -5.21 -1.87 -2.44
N GLY A 68 -4.15 -2.67 -2.48
CA GLY A 68 -2.82 -2.25 -2.87
C GLY A 68 -1.74 -2.45 -1.79
N LYS A 69 -0.88 -1.46 -1.62
CA LYS A 69 0.29 -1.53 -0.75
C LYS A 69 -0.07 -1.47 0.74
N TRP A 70 0.47 -2.42 1.52
CA TRP A 70 0.42 -2.40 2.99
C TRP A 70 1.64 -1.70 3.62
N HIS A 71 2.79 -2.30 3.56
CA HIS A 71 4.09 -1.84 4.07
C HIS A 71 4.11 -1.45 5.56
N LEU A 72 3.34 -2.16 6.38
CA LEU A 72 3.30 -1.99 7.85
C LEU A 72 3.57 -3.29 8.60
N GLY A 73 4.24 -4.24 7.96
CA GLY A 73 4.68 -5.51 8.52
C GLY A 73 4.35 -6.70 7.65
N TYR A 74 5.18 -7.74 7.76
CA TYR A 74 5.13 -8.93 6.90
C TYR A 74 4.56 -10.14 7.63
N ARG A 75 4.70 -10.18 8.95
CA ARG A 75 4.25 -11.27 9.79
C ARG A 75 2.72 -11.33 9.88
N PRO A 76 2.13 -12.50 10.14
CA PRO A 76 0.67 -12.65 10.30
C PRO A 76 0.08 -11.70 11.35
N GLU A 77 0.77 -11.45 12.46
CA GLU A 77 0.36 -10.54 13.53
C GLU A 77 0.27 -9.06 13.11
N HIS A 78 0.83 -8.72 11.94
CA HIS A 78 0.77 -7.39 11.35
C HIS A 78 -0.17 -7.30 10.13
N SER A 79 -1.00 -8.32 9.93
CA SER A 79 -1.94 -8.37 8.79
C SER A 79 -2.88 -7.17 8.76
N PRO A 80 -3.19 -6.60 7.57
CA PRO A 80 -4.23 -5.59 7.41
C PRO A 80 -5.57 -5.97 8.06
N ILE A 81 -5.94 -7.24 8.01
CA ILE A 81 -7.19 -7.75 8.59
C ILE A 81 -7.24 -7.52 10.11
N LEU A 82 -6.11 -7.72 10.79
CA LEU A 82 -6.00 -7.46 12.22
C LEU A 82 -6.06 -5.96 12.58
N HIS A 83 -5.94 -5.08 11.60
CA HIS A 83 -6.06 -3.63 11.78
C HIS A 83 -7.46 -3.09 11.47
N GLY A 84 -8.44 -3.99 11.22
CA GLY A 84 -9.83 -3.63 11.06
C GLY A 84 -10.32 -3.53 9.62
N PHE A 85 -9.52 -3.94 8.65
CA PHE A 85 -10.01 -4.16 7.29
C PHE A 85 -10.80 -5.47 7.20
N ASP A 86 -11.95 -5.45 6.53
CA ASP A 86 -12.73 -6.65 6.20
C ASP A 86 -12.19 -7.37 4.99
N TYR A 87 -11.51 -6.63 4.11
CA TYR A 87 -10.95 -7.13 2.87
C TYR A 87 -9.57 -6.50 2.61
N PHE A 88 -8.64 -7.33 2.19
CA PHE A 88 -7.34 -6.93 1.70
C PHE A 88 -7.05 -7.62 0.37
N PHE A 89 -6.61 -6.87 -0.62
CA PHE A 89 -5.98 -7.37 -1.82
C PHE A 89 -4.78 -6.50 -2.15
N GLY A 90 -3.60 -7.11 -2.29
CA GLY A 90 -2.41 -6.33 -2.61
C GLY A 90 -1.12 -6.99 -2.15
N PHE A 91 -0.14 -6.18 -1.79
CA PHE A 91 1.20 -6.62 -1.42
C PHE A 91 1.65 -6.03 -0.09
N LYS A 92 2.49 -6.78 0.62
CA LYS A 92 2.98 -6.40 1.97
C LYS A 92 4.29 -5.64 1.93
N ALA A 93 5.07 -5.77 0.86
CA ALA A 93 6.36 -5.12 0.69
C ALA A 93 6.28 -3.60 0.44
N GLY A 94 7.43 -2.94 0.47
CA GLY A 94 7.54 -1.52 0.17
C GLY A 94 7.23 -1.17 -1.27
N TYR A 95 7.41 -2.12 -2.17
CA TYR A 95 7.08 -2.07 -3.60
C TYR A 95 6.96 -3.48 -4.14
N THR A 96 6.38 -3.62 -5.32
CA THR A 96 6.24 -4.90 -6.01
C THR A 96 6.52 -4.73 -7.50
N ASP A 97 7.02 -5.79 -8.16
CA ASP A 97 7.03 -5.86 -9.62
C ASP A 97 5.59 -5.81 -10.13
N TYR A 98 5.29 -4.92 -11.08
CA TYR A 98 3.93 -4.64 -11.53
C TYR A 98 3.27 -5.80 -12.30
N TYR A 99 4.07 -6.76 -12.78
CA TYR A 99 3.59 -7.90 -13.56
C TYR A 99 3.83 -9.24 -12.89
N ARG A 100 4.98 -9.38 -12.21
CA ARG A 100 5.34 -10.63 -11.52
C ARG A 100 4.79 -10.67 -10.11
N HIS A 101 4.40 -9.51 -9.57
CA HIS A 101 3.91 -9.35 -8.21
C HIS A 101 4.87 -9.93 -7.17
N THR A 102 6.16 -9.68 -7.38
CA THR A 102 7.23 -10.10 -6.47
C THR A 102 7.77 -8.92 -5.69
N ALA A 103 8.11 -9.14 -4.43
CA ALA A 103 8.87 -8.19 -3.64
C ALA A 103 10.27 -7.95 -4.23
N GLY A 104 10.99 -6.94 -3.73
CA GLY A 104 12.36 -6.65 -4.18
C GLY A 104 13.37 -7.78 -3.94
N THR A 105 13.04 -8.74 -3.09
CA THR A 105 13.80 -9.97 -2.87
C THR A 105 13.55 -11.04 -3.95
N GLY A 106 12.57 -10.82 -4.83
CA GLY A 106 12.14 -11.79 -5.85
C GLY A 106 11.07 -12.77 -5.38
N GLU A 107 10.72 -12.76 -4.10
CA GLU A 107 9.68 -13.62 -3.54
C GLU A 107 8.27 -13.14 -3.94
N PRO A 108 7.32 -14.07 -4.21
CA PRO A 108 5.93 -13.70 -4.48
C PRO A 108 5.34 -12.87 -3.33
N ASP A 109 4.67 -11.78 -3.67
CA ASP A 109 4.07 -10.88 -2.69
C ASP A 109 2.73 -10.33 -3.19
N LEU A 110 1.84 -11.24 -3.60
CA LEU A 110 0.45 -10.91 -3.86
C LEU A 110 -0.44 -11.69 -2.89
N TRP A 111 -1.37 -10.98 -2.27
CA TRP A 111 -2.19 -11.51 -1.18
C TRP A 111 -3.66 -11.18 -1.40
N GLU A 112 -4.53 -12.10 -1.01
CA GLU A 112 -5.94 -11.83 -0.80
C GLU A 112 -6.30 -12.21 0.64
N ASN A 113 -6.61 -11.22 1.46
CA ASN A 113 -6.69 -11.31 2.92
C ASN A 113 -5.37 -11.85 3.51
N ASP A 114 -5.42 -12.96 4.24
CA ASP A 114 -4.24 -13.57 4.88
C ASP A 114 -3.62 -14.71 4.03
N ALA A 115 -4.16 -14.96 2.84
CA ALA A 115 -3.67 -16.00 1.95
C ALA A 115 -2.83 -15.43 0.81
N PRO A 116 -1.66 -16.02 0.51
CA PRO A 116 -0.95 -15.71 -0.72
C PRO A 116 -1.81 -16.11 -1.93
N THR A 117 -1.77 -15.31 -2.98
CA THR A 117 -2.50 -15.56 -4.22
C THR A 117 -1.63 -15.28 -5.44
N THR A 118 -2.11 -15.68 -6.60
CA THR A 118 -1.49 -15.37 -7.90
C THR A 118 -2.55 -14.88 -8.85
N GLN A 119 -2.23 -13.86 -9.62
CA GLN A 119 -3.10 -13.32 -10.66
C GLN A 119 -2.25 -12.69 -11.74
N ASP A 120 -2.58 -12.93 -13.00
CA ASP A 120 -1.92 -12.26 -14.11
C ASP A 120 -2.46 -10.84 -14.27
N GLY A 121 -1.62 -9.93 -14.75
CA GLY A 121 -2.03 -8.57 -15.08
C GLY A 121 -1.12 -7.48 -14.53
N TYR A 122 -1.37 -6.26 -14.97
CA TYR A 122 -0.65 -5.07 -14.48
C TYR A 122 -1.22 -4.66 -13.12
N MET A 123 -0.35 -4.53 -12.13
CA MET A 123 -0.76 -4.32 -10.71
C MET A 123 -1.70 -3.13 -10.52
N THR A 124 -1.50 -2.03 -11.27
CA THR A 124 -2.39 -0.86 -11.20
C THR A 124 -3.81 -1.19 -11.64
N ASP A 125 -3.96 -1.99 -12.71
CA ASP A 125 -5.27 -2.40 -13.22
C ASP A 125 -5.95 -3.38 -12.26
N LEU A 126 -5.17 -4.29 -11.65
CA LEU A 126 -5.69 -5.21 -10.64
C LEU A 126 -6.21 -4.47 -9.41
N ILE A 127 -5.47 -3.47 -8.92
CA ILE A 127 -5.90 -2.61 -7.81
C ILE A 127 -7.19 -1.87 -8.20
N ALA A 128 -7.24 -1.28 -9.39
CA ALA A 128 -8.42 -0.57 -9.86
C ALA A 128 -9.65 -1.49 -9.94
N ALA A 129 -9.50 -2.66 -10.57
CA ALA A 129 -10.59 -3.63 -10.73
C ALA A 129 -11.13 -4.14 -9.38
N ARG A 130 -10.23 -4.47 -8.42
CA ARG A 130 -10.61 -4.92 -7.08
C ARG A 130 -11.30 -3.82 -6.27
N SER A 131 -10.84 -2.57 -6.45
CA SER A 131 -11.46 -1.40 -5.80
C SER A 131 -12.87 -1.16 -6.32
N ILE A 132 -13.07 -1.18 -7.64
CA ILE A 132 -14.39 -1.05 -8.27
C ILE A 132 -15.33 -2.15 -7.78
N ALA A 133 -14.88 -3.41 -7.81
CA ALA A 133 -15.70 -4.54 -7.35
C ALA A 133 -16.08 -4.42 -5.86
N PHE A 134 -15.19 -3.89 -5.00
CA PHE A 134 -15.53 -3.63 -3.60
C PHE A 134 -16.57 -2.52 -3.46
N ILE A 135 -16.43 -1.41 -4.20
CA ILE A 135 -17.36 -0.29 -4.18
C ILE A 135 -18.75 -0.75 -4.65
N GLU A 136 -18.84 -1.47 -5.75
CA GLU A 136 -20.11 -1.98 -6.31
C GLU A 136 -20.82 -2.91 -5.32
N ARG A 137 -20.10 -3.83 -4.69
CA ARG A 137 -20.67 -4.75 -3.68
C ARG A 137 -21.18 -4.03 -2.43
N ASN A 138 -20.69 -2.84 -2.15
CA ASN A 138 -21.02 -2.09 -0.95
C ASN A 138 -21.79 -0.78 -1.22
N ALA A 139 -22.25 -0.54 -2.44
CA ALA A 139 -22.93 0.70 -2.83
C ALA A 139 -24.18 1.03 -2.00
N GLY A 140 -24.82 0.03 -1.36
CA GLY A 140 -26.01 0.20 -0.53
C GLY A 140 -25.74 0.43 0.96
N ARG A 141 -24.49 0.56 1.39
CA ARG A 141 -24.11 0.77 2.80
C ARG A 141 -22.86 1.65 2.92
N PRO A 142 -22.61 2.24 4.10
CA PRO A 142 -21.35 2.95 4.32
C PRO A 142 -20.14 2.04 4.10
N PHE A 143 -19.13 2.54 3.42
CA PHE A 143 -17.86 1.83 3.25
C PHE A 143 -16.67 2.78 3.35
N PHE A 144 -15.54 2.22 3.67
CA PHE A 144 -14.23 2.85 3.64
C PHE A 144 -13.27 1.97 2.84
N ILE A 145 -12.60 2.56 1.89
CA ILE A 145 -11.57 1.88 1.10
C ILE A 145 -10.30 2.72 1.06
N ASP A 146 -9.18 2.12 1.44
CA ASP A 146 -7.84 2.65 1.20
C ASP A 146 -7.32 2.06 -0.12
N ILE A 147 -7.28 2.87 -1.17
CA ILE A 147 -6.77 2.47 -2.48
C ILE A 147 -5.31 2.90 -2.57
N ALA A 148 -4.42 1.98 -2.28
CA ALA A 148 -2.99 2.23 -2.11
C ALA A 148 -2.19 1.76 -3.34
N PHE A 149 -2.24 2.51 -4.43
CA PHE A 149 -1.52 2.18 -5.66
C PHE A 149 -0.01 2.03 -5.45
N ASN A 150 0.61 1.09 -6.20
CA ASN A 150 2.06 0.99 -6.30
C ASN A 150 2.64 2.17 -7.12
N ALA A 151 1.98 2.54 -8.21
CA ALA A 151 2.39 3.64 -9.07
C ALA A 151 2.40 4.99 -8.33
N PRO A 152 3.41 5.83 -8.56
CA PRO A 152 4.54 5.68 -9.48
C PRO A 152 5.84 5.17 -8.81
N HIS A 153 5.76 4.29 -7.83
CA HIS A 153 6.93 3.75 -7.13
C HIS A 153 7.76 2.85 -8.04
N TRP A 154 9.08 2.77 -7.81
CA TRP A 154 9.93 1.77 -8.44
C TRP A 154 9.41 0.33 -8.19
N PRO A 155 9.60 -0.58 -9.20
CA PRO A 155 10.18 -0.45 -10.53
C PRO A 155 9.25 0.33 -11.47
N TYR A 156 9.83 1.19 -12.33
CA TYR A 156 9.07 2.08 -13.22
C TYR A 156 8.57 1.31 -14.45
N GLN A 157 7.60 0.45 -14.25
CA GLN A 157 6.95 -0.35 -15.30
C GLN A 157 5.64 0.30 -15.72
N THR A 158 5.39 0.34 -17.01
CA THR A 158 4.16 0.87 -17.60
C THR A 158 3.41 -0.23 -18.34
N PRO A 159 2.12 -0.06 -18.68
CA PRO A 159 1.36 -1.06 -19.43
C PRO A 159 2.03 -1.50 -20.74
N ASP A 160 2.79 -0.61 -21.38
CA ASP A 160 3.46 -0.86 -22.65
C ASP A 160 4.91 -1.37 -22.46
N ARG A 161 5.47 -1.32 -21.24
CA ARG A 161 6.87 -1.68 -20.94
C ARG A 161 6.96 -2.55 -19.69
N PRO A 162 6.61 -3.83 -19.81
CA PRO A 162 6.62 -4.76 -18.67
C PRO A 162 8.03 -5.14 -18.20
N THR A 163 9.03 -5.02 -19.07
CA THR A 163 10.42 -5.32 -18.73
C THR A 163 11.10 -4.06 -18.22
N VAL A 164 11.38 -4.00 -16.93
CA VAL A 164 12.45 -3.12 -16.43
C VAL A 164 13.75 -3.71 -16.98
N ALA A 165 14.48 -2.93 -17.76
CA ALA A 165 15.88 -3.26 -18.02
C ALA A 165 16.55 -3.51 -16.67
N ARG A 166 17.46 -4.49 -16.62
CA ARG A 166 18.12 -4.94 -15.37
C ARG A 166 19.00 -3.90 -14.68
N ASP A 167 18.83 -2.64 -14.98
CA ASP A 167 19.52 -1.53 -14.32
C ASP A 167 18.96 -1.26 -12.92
N ASN A 168 18.90 -2.34 -12.13
CA ASN A 168 18.56 -2.28 -10.71
C ASN A 168 19.57 -1.43 -9.91
N ALA A 169 20.66 -1.01 -10.51
CA ALA A 169 21.64 -0.12 -9.89
C ALA A 169 21.20 1.36 -9.94
N ALA A 170 20.37 1.75 -10.90
CA ALA A 170 20.02 3.16 -11.09
C ALA A 170 19.23 3.77 -9.91
N HIS A 171 18.40 2.97 -9.21
CA HIS A 171 17.66 3.46 -8.04
C HIS A 171 18.52 3.59 -6.78
N LEU A 172 19.71 2.99 -6.77
CA LEU A 172 20.71 3.11 -5.69
C LEU A 172 21.71 4.23 -5.95
N GLN A 173 21.68 4.83 -7.15
CA GLN A 173 22.50 5.99 -7.46
C GLN A 173 21.95 7.23 -6.78
N PRO A 174 22.80 8.13 -6.27
CA PRO A 174 22.35 9.43 -5.81
C PRO A 174 21.61 10.14 -6.96
N PHE A 175 20.55 10.85 -6.62
CA PHE A 175 19.77 11.62 -7.57
C PHE A 175 20.71 12.56 -8.35
N SER A 176 20.96 12.29 -9.63
CA SER A 176 21.69 13.20 -10.49
C SER A 176 20.67 14.06 -11.25
N GLU A 177 20.88 15.36 -11.29
CA GLU A 177 20.01 16.32 -11.99
C GLU A 177 19.83 15.99 -13.49
N GLU A 178 20.73 15.20 -14.06
CA GLU A 178 20.70 14.79 -15.48
C GLU A 178 19.61 13.76 -15.83
N THR A 179 18.98 13.11 -14.85
CA THR A 179 17.92 12.10 -15.12
C THR A 179 16.51 12.68 -15.07
N SER A 180 16.35 13.96 -14.78
CA SER A 180 15.03 14.62 -14.79
C SER A 180 14.74 15.25 -16.16
N THR A 181 14.82 14.51 -17.25
CA THR A 181 14.12 14.93 -18.47
C THR A 181 12.62 14.82 -18.21
N ARG A 182 11.99 15.94 -17.93
CA ARG A 182 10.55 16.08 -18.07
C ARG A 182 10.18 15.61 -19.46
N ALA A 183 9.38 14.56 -19.54
CA ALA A 183 8.60 14.33 -20.74
C ALA A 183 7.66 15.53 -20.89
N GLU A 184 7.86 16.35 -21.90
CA GLU A 184 6.90 17.34 -22.39
C GLU A 184 5.68 16.63 -22.97
#